data_76937e0e26cd01bdc3e7a896ac23c3d9
#
_entry.id   76937e0e26cd01bdc3e7a896ac23c3d9
#
_cell.length_a   1.000
_cell.length_b   1.000
_cell.length_c   1.000
_cell.angle_alpha   90.00
_cell.angle_beta   90.00
_cell.angle_gamma   90.00
#
_symmetry.space_group_name_H-M   'P 1'
#
loop_
_entity.id
_entity.type
_entity.pdbx_description
1 polymer ?
#
loop_
_entity_poly.entity_id
_entity_poly.type
_entity_poly.pdbx_seq_one_letter_code
_entity_poly.pdbx_strand_id
1 'polypeptide(L)'
;MLVINFIGLFFLTLIFPSGVRGDDSSKYPDIRQIKPGIFKFGQIKINKTKREISFSAFCNQTSGLIEYALVNENGKVHESLFRTSIRPKLIHATLLLLEERPTPEFFKDLENDKKNMSKFNPIQIFSEWEHNGTRKIVEISKMVLNQTDGRQLAENSFVFTGSKMIEGFYLAEEDGSIVAVYHDNRATINCMDEESVSDDVWIANHVHMPPKDFPVMIRFQLQRDP
;
A
#
# COMPACT_ATOMS: atom_id res chain seq x y z
N MET A 1 -42.28 66.56 20.17
CA MET A 1 -42.84 65.77 19.11
C MET A 1 -41.82 64.74 18.72
N LEU A 2 -41.96 63.51 19.23
CA LEU A 2 -40.96 62.44 19.17
C LEU A 2 -41.34 61.50 18.06
N VAL A 3 -40.48 61.34 17.04
CA VAL A 3 -40.66 60.42 15.96
C VAL A 3 -39.85 59.14 16.27
N ILE A 4 -40.57 58.02 16.53
CA ILE A 4 -40.00 56.72 16.77
C ILE A 4 -39.93 55.98 15.43
N ASN A 5 -38.70 55.70 14.96
CA ASN A 5 -38.45 54.87 13.81
C ASN A 5 -38.41 53.40 14.23
N PHE A 6 -39.34 52.60 13.71
CA PHE A 6 -39.33 51.14 13.84
C PHE A 6 -38.43 50.57 12.74
N ILE A 7 -37.29 49.98 13.15
CA ILE A 7 -36.47 49.14 12.28
C ILE A 7 -36.94 47.71 12.42
N GLY A 8 -37.63 47.25 11.36
CA GLY A 8 -38.06 45.86 11.25
C GLY A 8 -36.86 44.94 10.93
N LEU A 9 -36.54 44.07 11.86
CA LEU A 9 -35.52 43.05 11.68
C LEU A 9 -36.12 41.85 10.89
N PHE A 10 -35.77 41.75 9.60
CA PHE A 10 -36.15 40.62 8.77
C PHE A 10 -35.22 39.43 9.11
N PHE A 11 -35.73 38.44 9.85
CA PHE A 11 -35.04 37.14 9.99
C PHE A 11 -35.26 36.35 8.71
N LEU A 12 -34.20 36.27 7.88
CA LEU A 12 -34.15 35.38 6.76
C LEU A 12 -33.73 33.98 7.26
N THR A 13 -34.70 33.11 7.47
CA THR A 13 -34.45 31.69 7.77
C THR A 13 -33.96 30.99 6.48
N LEU A 14 -32.64 30.80 6.39
CA LEU A 14 -32.06 29.94 5.38
C LEU A 14 -32.42 28.47 5.74
N ILE A 15 -33.38 27.91 5.03
CA ILE A 15 -33.67 26.47 5.03
C ILE A 15 -32.57 25.83 4.20
N PHE A 16 -31.56 25.25 4.87
CA PHE A 16 -30.65 24.33 4.24
C PHE A 16 -31.41 23.03 3.95
N PRO A 17 -31.43 22.55 2.71
CA PRO A 17 -31.96 21.22 2.45
C PRO A 17 -31.11 20.20 3.21
N SER A 18 -31.76 19.41 4.08
CA SER A 18 -31.13 18.27 4.76
C SER A 18 -30.57 17.32 3.69
N GLY A 19 -29.25 17.48 3.50
CA GLY A 19 -28.52 16.87 2.44
C GLY A 19 -28.37 15.39 2.58
N VAL A 20 -28.23 14.82 1.47
CA VAL A 20 -27.60 13.55 1.15
C VAL A 20 -26.50 13.24 2.17
N ARG A 21 -26.72 12.23 3.01
CA ARG A 21 -25.65 11.54 3.74
C ARG A 21 -24.79 10.85 2.68
N GLY A 22 -23.77 11.56 2.21
CA GLY A 22 -22.68 10.93 1.48
C GLY A 22 -22.08 9.85 2.37
N ASP A 23 -21.90 8.68 1.82
CA ASP A 23 -21.18 7.57 2.44
C ASP A 23 -19.81 8.09 2.94
N ASP A 24 -19.60 8.12 4.26
CA ASP A 24 -18.41 8.68 4.92
C ASP A 24 -17.17 7.76 4.77
N SER A 25 -17.18 6.91 3.73
CA SER A 25 -16.08 6.00 3.34
C SER A 25 -14.78 6.74 2.97
N SER A 26 -14.84 8.07 2.81
CA SER A 26 -13.67 8.93 2.51
C SER A 26 -12.83 9.29 3.73
N LYS A 27 -13.33 9.09 4.96
CA LYS A 27 -12.65 9.52 6.18
C LYS A 27 -11.55 8.55 6.58
N TYR A 28 -10.35 9.08 6.84
CA TYR A 28 -9.29 8.28 7.43
C TYR A 28 -9.65 7.91 8.88
N PRO A 29 -9.31 6.69 9.34
CA PRO A 29 -9.50 6.31 10.73
C PRO A 29 -8.62 7.15 11.66
N ASP A 30 -8.98 7.22 12.94
CA ASP A 30 -8.17 7.91 13.96
C ASP A 30 -6.82 7.22 14.18
N ILE A 31 -5.81 8.04 14.41
CA ILE A 31 -4.49 7.58 14.84
C ILE A 31 -4.48 7.55 16.36
N ARG A 32 -4.21 6.38 16.95
CA ARG A 32 -4.11 6.22 18.42
C ARG A 32 -2.76 5.69 18.82
N GLN A 33 -2.13 6.34 19.78
CA GLN A 33 -0.93 5.81 20.42
C GLN A 33 -1.32 4.66 21.37
N ILE A 34 -0.70 3.49 21.20
CA ILE A 34 -0.92 2.30 22.05
C ILE A 34 0.12 2.29 23.20
N LYS A 35 1.35 2.64 22.88
CA LYS A 35 2.47 2.80 23.82
C LYS A 35 3.54 3.69 23.19
N PRO A 36 4.55 4.19 23.94
CA PRO A 36 5.60 5.03 23.38
C PRO A 36 6.18 4.46 22.07
N GLY A 37 6.16 5.26 21.01
CA GLY A 37 6.64 4.89 19.66
C GLY A 37 5.77 3.91 18.88
N ILE A 38 4.67 3.39 19.45
CA ILE A 38 3.76 2.45 18.77
C ILE A 38 2.39 3.08 18.65
N PHE A 39 1.88 3.10 17.41
CA PHE A 39 0.59 3.67 17.07
C PHE A 39 -0.28 2.64 16.33
N LYS A 40 -1.58 2.89 16.30
CA LYS A 40 -2.55 2.18 15.47
C LYS A 40 -3.28 3.20 14.59
N PHE A 41 -3.32 2.93 13.30
CA PHE A 41 -4.05 3.72 12.31
C PHE A 41 -5.00 2.78 11.56
N GLY A 42 -6.28 2.81 11.93
CA GLY A 42 -7.20 1.76 11.54
C GLY A 42 -6.72 0.38 12.01
N GLN A 43 -6.48 -0.53 11.09
CA GLN A 43 -5.95 -1.87 11.36
C GLN A 43 -4.41 -1.96 11.21
N ILE A 44 -3.76 -0.88 10.79
CA ILE A 44 -2.30 -0.84 10.64
C ILE A 44 -1.66 -0.50 11.99
N LYS A 45 -0.71 -1.31 12.41
CA LYS A 45 0.19 -1.02 13.52
C LYS A 45 1.44 -0.34 12.99
N ILE A 46 1.83 0.76 13.61
CA ILE A 46 2.99 1.58 13.24
C ILE A 46 4.00 1.53 14.38
N ASN A 47 5.24 1.18 14.09
CA ASN A 47 6.37 1.32 15.01
C ASN A 47 7.27 2.45 14.48
N LYS A 48 7.12 3.66 15.04
CA LYS A 48 7.85 4.84 14.59
C LYS A 48 9.37 4.69 14.81
N THR A 49 9.77 4.10 15.93
CA THR A 49 11.19 3.92 16.28
C THR A 49 11.90 2.99 15.30
N LYS A 50 11.22 1.93 14.86
CA LYS A 50 11.76 0.99 13.88
C LYS A 50 11.48 1.39 12.44
N ARG A 51 10.69 2.43 12.18
CA ARG A 51 10.16 2.78 10.86
C ARG A 51 9.47 1.59 10.17
N GLU A 52 8.52 0.98 10.88
CA GLU A 52 7.89 -0.28 10.49
C GLU A 52 6.37 -0.17 10.55
N ILE A 53 5.69 -0.72 9.57
CA ILE A 53 4.24 -0.93 9.62
C ILE A 53 3.92 -2.42 9.51
N SER A 54 2.84 -2.85 10.15
CA SER A 54 2.37 -4.23 10.04
C SER A 54 0.86 -4.32 10.10
N PHE A 55 0.29 -5.27 9.35
CA PHE A 55 -1.14 -5.50 9.23
C PHE A 55 -1.43 -6.93 8.75
N SER A 56 -2.65 -7.40 8.99
CA SER A 56 -3.09 -8.74 8.60
C SER A 56 -3.37 -8.84 7.11
N ALA A 57 -3.04 -10.00 6.55
CA ALA A 57 -3.35 -10.39 5.18
C ALA A 57 -3.61 -11.91 5.12
N PHE A 58 -3.95 -12.40 3.93
CA PHE A 58 -4.11 -13.82 3.65
C PHE A 58 -3.26 -14.21 2.45
N CYS A 59 -2.65 -15.39 2.50
CA CYS A 59 -2.04 -16.00 1.33
C CYS A 59 -3.13 -16.25 0.28
N ASN A 60 -2.90 -15.82 -0.94
CA ASN A 60 -3.91 -15.90 -1.99
C ASN A 60 -3.52 -16.88 -3.09
N GLN A 61 -2.32 -16.73 -3.66
CA GLN A 61 -1.80 -17.58 -4.72
C GLN A 61 -0.42 -18.12 -4.34
N THR A 62 -0.17 -19.41 -4.56
CA THR A 62 1.08 -20.08 -4.21
C THR A 62 1.85 -20.64 -5.39
N SER A 63 1.31 -20.50 -6.60
CA SER A 63 1.92 -20.99 -7.85
C SER A 63 1.38 -20.21 -9.06
N GLY A 64 2.10 -20.29 -10.18
CA GLY A 64 1.74 -19.62 -11.44
C GLY A 64 2.15 -18.16 -11.49
N LEU A 65 1.79 -17.50 -12.60
CA LEU A 65 2.11 -16.09 -12.86
C LEU A 65 1.49 -15.17 -11.81
N ILE A 66 2.24 -14.14 -11.45
CA ILE A 66 1.81 -13.10 -10.54
C ILE A 66 2.24 -11.72 -11.06
N GLU A 67 1.35 -10.76 -10.94
CA GLU A 67 1.64 -9.34 -11.21
C GLU A 67 1.82 -8.54 -9.91
N TYR A 68 1.27 -9.04 -8.80
CA TYR A 68 1.28 -8.35 -7.52
C TYR A 68 1.77 -9.25 -6.38
N ALA A 69 2.57 -8.67 -5.50
CA ALA A 69 2.88 -9.29 -4.21
C ALA A 69 1.73 -9.09 -3.22
N LEU A 70 1.04 -7.93 -3.25
CA LEU A 70 -0.04 -7.61 -2.33
C LEU A 70 -1.08 -6.72 -2.99
N VAL A 71 -2.36 -7.08 -2.82
CA VAL A 71 -3.52 -6.29 -3.27
C VAL A 71 -4.56 -6.14 -2.17
N ASN A 72 -5.46 -5.18 -2.33
CA ASN A 72 -6.70 -5.15 -1.57
C ASN A 72 -7.61 -6.31 -2.01
N GLU A 73 -8.42 -6.86 -1.10
CA GLU A 73 -9.32 -7.99 -1.38
C GLU A 73 -10.35 -7.74 -2.48
N ASN A 74 -10.63 -6.47 -2.81
CA ASN A 74 -11.50 -6.06 -3.92
C ASN A 74 -10.72 -5.77 -5.21
N GLY A 75 -9.40 -5.95 -5.22
CA GLY A 75 -8.54 -5.71 -6.36
C GLY A 75 -8.23 -6.96 -7.18
N LYS A 76 -7.05 -6.99 -7.80
CA LYS A 76 -6.58 -8.03 -8.73
C LYS A 76 -6.09 -9.29 -8.01
N VAL A 77 -6.96 -9.93 -7.24
CA VAL A 77 -6.61 -11.09 -6.40
C VAL A 77 -6.16 -12.31 -7.20
N HIS A 78 -6.62 -12.47 -8.44
CA HIS A 78 -6.32 -13.64 -9.28
C HIS A 78 -4.87 -13.72 -9.76
N GLU A 79 -4.09 -12.66 -9.59
CA GLU A 79 -2.68 -12.56 -9.99
C GLU A 79 -1.79 -12.01 -8.87
N SER A 80 -2.14 -12.29 -7.59
CA SER A 80 -1.43 -11.76 -6.43
C SER A 80 -1.07 -12.83 -5.41
N LEU A 81 0.11 -12.68 -4.75
CA LEU A 81 0.55 -13.58 -3.68
C LEU A 81 -0.31 -13.44 -2.43
N PHE A 82 -0.63 -12.20 -2.03
CA PHE A 82 -1.37 -11.90 -0.81
C PHE A 82 -2.50 -10.92 -1.07
N ARG A 83 -3.58 -11.04 -0.28
CA ARG A 83 -4.68 -10.10 -0.24
C ARG A 83 -4.92 -9.59 1.17
N THR A 84 -5.39 -8.35 1.31
CA THR A 84 -5.70 -7.71 2.59
C THR A 84 -6.95 -6.85 2.50
N SER A 85 -7.65 -6.65 3.61
CA SER A 85 -8.74 -5.67 3.70
C SER A 85 -8.24 -4.22 3.86
N ILE A 86 -6.92 -4.01 4.00
CA ILE A 86 -6.35 -2.67 4.12
C ILE A 86 -6.42 -1.95 2.77
N ARG A 87 -6.98 -0.75 2.79
CA ARG A 87 -7.11 0.10 1.60
C ARG A 87 -5.75 0.68 1.18
N PRO A 88 -5.43 0.73 -0.13
CA PRO A 88 -4.17 1.30 -0.63
C PRO A 88 -3.89 2.71 -0.12
N LYS A 89 -4.90 3.60 -0.08
CA LYS A 89 -4.74 4.96 0.44
C LYS A 89 -4.33 5.01 1.91
N LEU A 90 -4.72 4.01 2.71
CA LEU A 90 -4.34 3.96 4.12
C LEU A 90 -2.87 3.57 4.29
N ILE A 91 -2.37 2.66 3.45
CA ILE A 91 -0.95 2.30 3.38
C ILE A 91 -0.13 3.51 2.93
N HIS A 92 -0.55 4.18 1.85
CA HIS A 92 0.09 5.41 1.36
C HIS A 92 0.20 6.46 2.48
N ALA A 93 -0.92 6.79 3.14
CA ALA A 93 -0.93 7.75 4.25
C ALA A 93 -0.02 7.31 5.41
N THR A 94 0.05 6.01 5.69
CA THR A 94 0.91 5.47 6.75
C THR A 94 2.40 5.61 6.42
N LEU A 95 2.78 5.40 5.16
CA LEU A 95 4.15 5.63 4.69
C LEU A 95 4.55 7.11 4.84
N LEU A 96 3.66 8.04 4.46
CA LEU A 96 3.88 9.48 4.66
C LEU A 96 4.01 9.85 6.16
N LEU A 97 3.25 9.22 7.06
CA LEU A 97 3.37 9.42 8.51
C LEU A 97 4.72 8.94 9.07
N LEU A 98 5.38 8.02 8.39
CA LEU A 98 6.75 7.59 8.67
C LEU A 98 7.80 8.40 7.90
N GLU A 99 7.38 9.52 7.30
CA GLU A 99 8.25 10.45 6.56
C GLU A 99 8.87 9.82 5.30
N GLU A 100 8.29 8.68 4.83
CA GLU A 100 8.65 8.13 3.53
C GLU A 100 8.00 8.95 2.42
N ARG A 101 8.74 9.21 1.34
CA ARG A 101 8.24 10.05 0.24
C ARG A 101 8.08 9.21 -1.03
N PRO A 102 6.98 9.43 -1.78
CA PRO A 102 6.82 8.76 -3.06
C PRO A 102 7.86 9.27 -4.06
N THR A 103 8.27 8.38 -4.95
CA THR A 103 9.29 8.61 -5.99
C THR A 103 8.66 8.51 -7.39
N PRO A 104 7.85 9.49 -7.82
CA PRO A 104 7.18 9.43 -9.12
C PRO A 104 8.16 9.50 -10.31
N GLU A 105 9.38 9.97 -10.09
CA GLU A 105 10.48 9.96 -11.07
C GLU A 105 10.94 8.57 -11.45
N PHE A 106 10.62 7.54 -10.66
CA PHE A 106 10.93 6.14 -10.95
C PHE A 106 10.53 5.73 -12.38
N PHE A 107 9.30 6.02 -12.79
CA PHE A 107 8.81 5.67 -14.13
C PHE A 107 9.48 6.49 -15.24
N LYS A 108 9.81 7.76 -14.98
CA LYS A 108 10.54 8.60 -15.94
C LYS A 108 11.97 8.09 -16.17
N ASP A 109 12.58 7.54 -15.11
CA ASP A 109 13.92 6.99 -15.22
C ASP A 109 13.93 5.66 -15.98
N LEU A 110 12.91 4.83 -15.81
CA LEU A 110 12.71 3.63 -16.63
C LEU A 110 12.57 3.98 -18.12
N GLU A 111 11.73 4.96 -18.46
CA GLU A 111 11.51 5.43 -19.84
C GLU A 111 12.79 5.98 -20.48
N ASN A 112 13.67 6.59 -19.69
CA ASN A 112 14.94 7.18 -20.16
C ASN A 112 16.13 6.23 -20.07
N ASP A 113 15.91 4.94 -19.86
CA ASP A 113 16.96 3.91 -19.71
C ASP A 113 17.99 4.24 -18.61
N LYS A 114 17.55 5.00 -17.60
CA LYS A 114 18.38 5.35 -16.44
C LYS A 114 18.33 4.25 -15.40
N LYS A 115 19.19 3.27 -15.53
CA LYS A 115 19.21 2.06 -14.70
C LYS A 115 19.73 2.23 -13.26
N ASN A 116 20.00 3.46 -12.82
CA ASN A 116 20.50 3.68 -11.46
C ASN A 116 19.36 3.64 -10.43
N MET A 117 18.94 2.43 -10.05
CA MET A 117 17.90 2.18 -9.04
C MET A 117 18.40 2.42 -7.61
N SER A 118 19.72 2.51 -7.38
CA SER A 118 20.31 2.68 -6.04
C SER A 118 20.03 4.03 -5.39
N LYS A 119 19.49 5.00 -6.15
CA LYS A 119 19.08 6.30 -5.62
C LYS A 119 17.72 6.29 -4.91
N PHE A 120 16.95 5.24 -5.07
CA PHE A 120 15.65 5.10 -4.43
C PHE A 120 15.78 4.38 -3.09
N ASN A 121 15.04 4.87 -2.08
CA ASN A 121 14.98 4.21 -0.78
C ASN A 121 14.14 2.94 -0.88
N PRO A 122 14.70 1.75 -0.69
CA PRO A 122 13.95 0.53 -0.79
C PRO A 122 13.10 0.28 0.47
N ILE A 123 11.98 -0.39 0.26
CA ILE A 123 11.13 -0.94 1.31
C ILE A 123 11.33 -2.45 1.34
N GLN A 124 11.77 -2.99 2.47
CA GLN A 124 11.74 -4.42 2.69
C GLN A 124 10.34 -4.87 3.11
N ILE A 125 9.83 -5.90 2.47
CA ILE A 125 8.50 -6.43 2.74
C ILE A 125 8.61 -7.88 3.16
N PHE A 126 8.05 -8.20 4.33
CA PHE A 126 8.07 -9.53 4.91
C PHE A 126 6.66 -10.06 5.07
N SER A 127 6.49 -11.35 4.88
CA SER A 127 5.35 -12.12 5.35
C SER A 127 5.76 -12.95 6.56
N GLU A 128 4.96 -12.89 7.62
CA GLU A 128 5.19 -13.60 8.87
C GLU A 128 3.97 -14.48 9.22
N TRP A 129 4.21 -15.73 9.58
CA TRP A 129 3.14 -16.63 10.00
C TRP A 129 3.68 -17.68 10.96
N GLU A 130 2.79 -18.36 11.66
CA GLU A 130 3.11 -19.51 12.49
C GLU A 130 2.41 -20.74 11.92
N HIS A 131 3.16 -21.80 11.68
CA HIS A 131 2.64 -23.05 11.19
C HIS A 131 3.30 -24.22 11.98
N ASN A 132 2.47 -25.10 12.54
CA ASN A 132 2.93 -26.24 13.38
C ASN A 132 3.91 -25.82 14.50
N GLY A 133 3.59 -24.74 15.22
CA GLY A 133 4.41 -24.21 16.32
C GLY A 133 5.72 -23.55 15.89
N THR A 134 5.96 -23.41 14.58
CA THR A 134 7.15 -22.76 14.04
C THR A 134 6.79 -21.42 13.42
N ARG A 135 7.36 -20.33 13.93
CA ARG A 135 7.26 -19.01 13.33
C ARG A 135 8.19 -18.92 12.13
N LYS A 136 7.63 -18.49 11.00
CA LYS A 136 8.35 -18.20 9.76
C LYS A 136 8.28 -16.71 9.48
N ILE A 137 9.39 -16.13 9.00
CA ILE A 137 9.50 -14.76 8.52
C ILE A 137 10.26 -14.87 7.21
N VAL A 138 9.60 -14.50 6.12
CA VAL A 138 10.17 -14.61 4.78
C VAL A 138 10.00 -13.28 4.08
N GLU A 139 11.07 -12.77 3.47
CA GLU A 139 11.00 -11.59 2.61
C GLU A 139 10.25 -11.92 1.33
N ILE A 140 9.40 -10.99 0.87
CA ILE A 140 8.57 -11.18 -0.34
C ILE A 140 9.44 -11.45 -1.58
N SER A 141 10.63 -10.87 -1.68
CA SER A 141 11.59 -11.13 -2.76
C SER A 141 11.90 -12.62 -2.95
N LYS A 142 11.94 -13.40 -1.85
CA LYS A 142 12.17 -14.86 -1.89
C LYS A 142 10.94 -15.66 -2.32
N MET A 143 9.76 -15.03 -2.28
CA MET A 143 8.49 -15.64 -2.67
C MET A 143 8.18 -15.47 -4.17
N VAL A 144 9.08 -14.81 -4.90
CA VAL A 144 8.93 -14.50 -6.32
C VAL A 144 10.11 -15.07 -7.09
N LEU A 145 9.82 -15.81 -8.16
CA LEU A 145 10.82 -16.38 -9.07
C LEU A 145 10.61 -15.83 -10.47
N ASN A 146 11.70 -15.58 -11.18
CA ASN A 146 11.68 -15.43 -12.61
C ASN A 146 11.40 -16.81 -13.27
N GLN A 147 10.38 -16.89 -14.10
CA GLN A 147 9.99 -18.18 -14.70
C GLN A 147 11.00 -18.70 -15.72
N THR A 148 11.87 -17.85 -16.25
CA THR A 148 12.82 -18.21 -17.32
C THR A 148 14.09 -18.85 -16.75
N ASP A 149 14.68 -18.26 -15.69
CA ASP A 149 15.97 -18.68 -15.14
C ASP A 149 15.89 -19.17 -13.68
N GLY A 150 14.71 -19.06 -13.04
CA GLY A 150 14.49 -19.52 -11.67
C GLY A 150 15.12 -18.62 -10.60
N ARG A 151 15.67 -17.45 -10.95
CA ARG A 151 16.21 -16.52 -9.95
C ARG A 151 15.12 -15.91 -9.10
N GLN A 152 15.41 -15.66 -7.83
CA GLN A 152 14.55 -14.87 -6.96
C GLN A 152 14.75 -13.38 -7.25
N LEU A 153 13.75 -12.57 -6.89
CA LEU A 153 13.96 -11.12 -6.81
C LEU A 153 15.12 -10.83 -5.82
N ALA A 154 15.89 -9.80 -6.13
CA ALA A 154 16.91 -9.33 -5.20
C ALA A 154 16.28 -8.79 -3.90
N GLU A 155 17.01 -8.85 -2.80
CA GLU A 155 16.62 -8.17 -1.57
C GLU A 155 16.50 -6.66 -1.82
N ASN A 156 15.58 -5.99 -1.12
CA ASN A 156 15.35 -4.55 -1.30
C ASN A 156 14.84 -4.15 -2.70
N SER A 157 14.02 -4.99 -3.34
CA SER A 157 13.54 -4.75 -4.71
C SER A 157 12.30 -3.84 -4.80
N PHE A 158 11.78 -3.29 -3.73
CA PHE A 158 10.54 -2.52 -3.77
C PHE A 158 10.76 -1.05 -3.38
N VAL A 159 10.05 -0.15 -4.07
CA VAL A 159 10.10 1.30 -3.85
C VAL A 159 8.70 1.92 -3.76
N PHE A 160 8.55 2.93 -2.91
CA PHE A 160 7.30 3.69 -2.79
C PHE A 160 7.15 4.67 -3.95
N THR A 161 6.41 4.30 -4.99
CA THR A 161 6.14 5.16 -6.16
C THR A 161 4.95 6.09 -5.97
N GLY A 162 4.03 5.73 -5.07
CA GLY A 162 2.94 6.60 -4.62
C GLY A 162 1.68 6.56 -5.48
N SER A 163 1.63 5.79 -6.59
CA SER A 163 0.51 5.78 -7.53
C SER A 163 0.22 7.16 -8.16
N LYS A 164 -0.92 7.32 -8.81
CA LYS A 164 -1.34 8.56 -9.47
C LYS A 164 -2.69 9.04 -8.95
N MET A 165 -2.85 10.36 -8.95
CA MET A 165 -4.14 11.02 -8.80
C MET A 165 -4.62 11.48 -10.19
N ILE A 166 -5.79 11.05 -10.63
CA ILE A 166 -6.43 11.48 -11.87
C ILE A 166 -7.85 11.95 -11.53
N GLU A 167 -8.19 13.19 -11.86
CA GLU A 167 -9.51 13.76 -11.61
C GLU A 167 -10.03 13.62 -10.16
N GLY A 168 -9.10 13.61 -9.19
CA GLY A 168 -9.41 13.43 -7.77
C GLY A 168 -9.48 11.98 -7.30
N PHE A 169 -9.33 11.00 -8.20
CA PHE A 169 -9.29 9.58 -7.87
C PHE A 169 -7.87 9.10 -7.66
N TYR A 170 -7.64 8.39 -6.56
CA TYR A 170 -6.37 7.72 -6.26
C TYR A 170 -6.37 6.34 -6.91
N LEU A 171 -5.59 6.16 -7.97
CA LEU A 171 -5.71 4.99 -8.85
C LEU A 171 -5.42 3.66 -8.15
N ALA A 172 -4.47 3.63 -7.22
CA ALA A 172 -4.22 2.41 -6.42
C ALA A 172 -5.45 2.00 -5.60
N GLU A 173 -6.26 2.96 -5.14
CA GLU A 173 -7.49 2.69 -4.42
C GLU A 173 -8.57 2.09 -5.32
N GLU A 174 -8.70 2.60 -6.54
CA GLU A 174 -9.66 2.10 -7.52
C GLU A 174 -9.35 0.66 -7.96
N ASP A 175 -8.06 0.36 -8.16
CA ASP A 175 -7.59 -0.95 -8.64
C ASP A 175 -7.30 -1.94 -7.50
N GLY A 176 -7.21 -1.46 -6.26
CA GLY A 176 -6.77 -2.26 -5.12
C GLY A 176 -5.27 -2.60 -5.15
N SER A 177 -4.45 -1.92 -5.97
CA SER A 177 -3.05 -2.25 -6.24
C SER A 177 -2.12 -1.68 -5.17
N ILE A 178 -1.52 -2.54 -4.32
CA ILE A 178 -0.66 -2.12 -3.22
C ILE A 178 0.81 -2.30 -3.57
N VAL A 179 1.25 -3.54 -3.83
CA VAL A 179 2.64 -3.87 -4.17
C VAL A 179 2.65 -4.64 -5.48
N ALA A 180 3.12 -4.00 -6.54
CA ALA A 180 3.29 -4.62 -7.84
C ALA A 180 4.68 -5.27 -7.97
N VAL A 181 4.76 -6.45 -8.60
CA VAL A 181 6.01 -7.09 -9.00
C VAL A 181 6.37 -6.79 -10.45
N TYR A 182 5.41 -6.37 -11.28
CA TYR A 182 5.66 -5.73 -12.56
C TYR A 182 5.54 -4.20 -12.42
N HIS A 183 5.96 -3.44 -13.45
CA HIS A 183 5.92 -1.98 -13.40
C HIS A 183 4.51 -1.44 -13.63
N ASP A 184 3.79 -1.19 -12.55
CA ASP A 184 2.44 -0.61 -12.56
C ASP A 184 2.43 0.80 -11.95
N ASN A 185 2.27 1.82 -12.79
CA ASN A 185 2.21 3.22 -12.33
C ASN A 185 0.92 3.56 -11.56
N ARG A 186 -0.01 2.63 -11.45
CA ARG A 186 -1.23 2.73 -10.64
C ARG A 186 -1.07 2.12 -9.25
N ALA A 187 -0.05 1.29 -9.03
CA ALA A 187 0.23 0.70 -7.72
C ALA A 187 0.91 1.69 -6.76
N THR A 188 0.74 1.47 -5.46
CA THR A 188 1.36 2.28 -4.40
C THR A 188 2.87 2.05 -4.33
N ILE A 189 3.30 0.82 -4.47
CA ILE A 189 4.69 0.35 -4.38
C ILE A 189 4.99 -0.49 -5.61
N ASN A 190 6.18 -0.33 -6.18
CA ASN A 190 6.61 -1.05 -7.38
C ASN A 190 7.93 -1.78 -7.18
N CYS A 191 8.11 -2.84 -7.96
CA CYS A 191 9.37 -3.57 -8.07
C CYS A 191 10.39 -2.74 -8.86
N MET A 192 11.66 -2.77 -8.43
CA MET A 192 12.77 -2.08 -9.09
C MET A 192 13.55 -2.97 -10.06
N ASP A 193 13.18 -4.23 -10.21
CA ASP A 193 13.86 -5.15 -11.13
C ASP A 193 13.59 -4.75 -12.58
N GLU A 194 14.63 -4.79 -13.43
CA GLU A 194 14.52 -4.38 -14.82
C GLU A 194 13.58 -5.27 -15.65
N GLU A 195 13.47 -6.56 -15.31
CA GLU A 195 12.59 -7.47 -16.01
C GLU A 195 11.11 -7.32 -15.60
N SER A 196 10.84 -6.51 -14.55
CA SER A 196 9.47 -6.15 -14.14
C SER A 196 8.73 -5.26 -15.15
N VAL A 197 9.34 -4.95 -16.29
CA VAL A 197 8.68 -4.28 -17.42
C VAL A 197 7.59 -5.18 -18.06
N SER A 198 7.73 -6.49 -17.96
CA SER A 198 6.76 -7.47 -18.48
C SER A 198 5.95 -8.10 -17.33
N ASP A 199 4.67 -8.36 -17.58
CA ASP A 199 3.72 -8.96 -16.65
C ASP A 199 3.77 -10.49 -16.63
N ASP A 200 4.51 -11.09 -17.56
CA ASP A 200 4.64 -12.56 -17.74
C ASP A 200 5.97 -13.13 -17.21
N VAL A 201 6.76 -12.36 -16.48
CA VAL A 201 8.09 -12.77 -16.01
C VAL A 201 8.07 -13.48 -14.67
N TRP A 202 7.22 -13.04 -13.76
CA TRP A 202 7.28 -13.45 -12.37
C TRP A 202 6.24 -14.50 -12.01
N ILE A 203 6.69 -15.52 -11.27
CA ILE A 203 5.83 -16.59 -10.75
C ILE A 203 5.98 -16.71 -9.22
N ALA A 204 4.96 -17.26 -8.58
CA ALA A 204 5.00 -17.56 -7.15
C ALA A 204 5.99 -18.69 -6.84
N ASN A 205 6.87 -18.48 -5.87
CA ASN A 205 7.78 -19.48 -5.34
C ASN A 205 7.12 -20.31 -4.24
N HIS A 206 6.48 -21.40 -4.60
CA HIS A 206 5.71 -22.25 -3.70
C HIS A 206 6.52 -22.78 -2.48
N VAL A 207 7.85 -22.89 -2.58
CA VAL A 207 8.72 -23.38 -1.49
C VAL A 207 8.73 -22.44 -0.28
N HIS A 208 8.54 -21.15 -0.53
CA HIS A 208 8.57 -20.10 0.49
C HIS A 208 7.19 -19.59 0.89
N MET A 209 6.12 -20.09 0.24
CA MET A 209 4.76 -19.64 0.52
C MET A 209 4.12 -20.34 1.74
N PRO A 210 3.29 -19.65 2.52
CA PRO A 210 2.34 -20.30 3.41
C PRO A 210 1.25 -21.04 2.61
N PRO A 211 0.47 -21.93 3.24
CA PRO A 211 -0.67 -22.54 2.58
C PRO A 211 -1.65 -21.48 2.04
N LYS A 212 -2.35 -21.80 0.95
CA LYS A 212 -3.39 -20.92 0.41
C LYS A 212 -4.46 -20.61 1.49
N ASP A 213 -4.95 -19.38 1.49
CA ASP A 213 -5.92 -18.84 2.46
C ASP A 213 -5.43 -18.80 3.92
N PHE A 214 -4.14 -19.06 4.14
CA PHE A 214 -3.54 -18.99 5.48
C PHE A 214 -3.37 -17.53 5.92
N PRO A 215 -3.73 -17.19 7.19
CA PRO A 215 -3.55 -15.84 7.70
C PRO A 215 -2.06 -15.54 7.93
N VAL A 216 -1.64 -14.36 7.53
CA VAL A 216 -0.27 -13.87 7.67
C VAL A 216 -0.26 -12.45 8.21
N MET A 217 0.88 -12.03 8.75
CA MET A 217 1.18 -10.64 9.03
C MET A 217 2.12 -10.13 7.94
N ILE A 218 1.69 -9.11 7.22
CA ILE A 218 2.58 -8.37 6.31
C ILE A 218 3.26 -7.26 7.09
N ARG A 219 4.58 -7.13 6.91
CA ARG A 219 5.39 -6.11 7.56
C ARG A 219 6.24 -5.38 6.53
N PHE A 220 6.14 -4.05 6.50
CA PHE A 220 7.03 -3.18 5.73
C PHE A 220 8.06 -2.59 6.67
N GLN A 221 9.31 -2.70 6.30
CA GLN A 221 10.46 -2.13 6.99
C GLN A 221 11.08 -1.06 6.10
N LEU A 222 11.01 0.20 6.54
CA LEU A 222 11.61 1.33 5.84
C LEU A 222 13.07 1.50 6.29
N GLN A 223 13.93 1.81 5.36
CA GLN A 223 15.31 2.14 5.69
C GLN A 223 15.39 3.49 6.41
N ARG A 224 16.44 3.69 7.16
CA ARG A 224 16.79 5.03 7.67
C ARG A 224 17.61 5.71 6.57
N ASP A 225 17.30 6.97 6.33
CA ASP A 225 18.22 7.80 5.56
C ASP A 225 19.59 7.78 6.26
N PRO A 226 20.68 7.62 5.51
CA PRO A 226 22.03 7.57 6.06
C PRO A 226 22.42 8.87 6.79
#